data_403b52eb0534822e8127c3600b23f57f
#
_entry.id   403b52eb0534822e8127c3600b23f57f
#
_cell.length_a   1.000
_cell.length_b   1.000
_cell.length_c   1.000
_cell.angle_alpha   90.00
_cell.angle_beta   90.00
_cell.angle_gamma   90.00
#
_symmetry.space_group_name_H-M   'P 1'
#
loop_
_entity.id
_entity.type
_entity.pdbx_description
1 polymer ?
#
loop_
_entity_poly.entity_id
_entity_poly.type
_entity_poly.pdbx_seq_one_letter_code
_entity_poly.pdbx_strand_id
1 'polypeptide(L)'
;MVRTANAFQAKHVHIVGPHKWNRKGALMTELYQHVEHHPSIAELVESWHHRIAGEIAYERAKAGAAAVHAHDVAVDGDNKHLHELLAEIDACDARIKELQAARVIALDIIPGAVPMEAYAFPKRCLLLFGAEGPGLSEKALALADDVVYISQFGSVRSINAGAAAAVAMHAWIAQHAVSGV
;
A
#
# COMPACT_ATOMS: atom_id res chain seq x y z
N MET A 1 5.21 -12.03 -10.65
CA MET A 1 4.63 -11.01 -9.73
C MET A 1 4.99 -11.26 -8.26
N VAL A 2 4.72 -12.41 -7.61
CA VAL A 2 5.03 -12.67 -6.17
C VAL A 2 6.51 -12.47 -5.84
N ARG A 3 7.45 -13.02 -6.64
CA ARG A 3 8.90 -12.76 -6.47
C ARG A 3 9.27 -11.28 -6.56
N THR A 4 8.65 -10.58 -7.50
CA THR A 4 8.87 -9.14 -7.70
C THR A 4 8.36 -8.35 -6.48
N ALA A 5 7.18 -8.69 -6.00
CA ALA A 5 6.59 -8.10 -4.78
C ALA A 5 7.50 -8.29 -3.57
N ASN A 6 8.06 -9.49 -3.39
CA ASN A 6 9.01 -9.76 -2.32
C ASN A 6 10.31 -8.94 -2.49
N ALA A 7 10.88 -8.89 -3.70
CA ALA A 7 12.09 -8.11 -3.98
C ALA A 7 11.91 -6.61 -3.70
N PHE A 8 10.71 -6.08 -3.86
CA PHE A 8 10.36 -4.69 -3.58
C PHE A 8 9.68 -4.50 -2.22
N GLN A 9 9.76 -5.51 -1.33
CA GLN A 9 9.24 -5.46 0.05
C GLN A 9 7.75 -5.10 0.15
N ALA A 10 6.94 -5.49 -0.86
CA ALA A 10 5.50 -5.38 -0.75
C ALA A 10 5.02 -6.21 0.44
N LYS A 11 4.27 -5.61 1.34
CA LYS A 11 3.85 -6.24 2.60
C LYS A 11 2.94 -7.45 2.36
N HIS A 12 2.02 -7.33 1.39
CA HIS A 12 1.07 -8.37 1.02
C HIS A 12 0.94 -8.49 -0.49
N VAL A 13 0.62 -9.67 -0.97
CA VAL A 13 0.17 -9.93 -2.34
C VAL A 13 -1.25 -10.49 -2.26
N HIS A 14 -2.18 -9.83 -2.92
CA HIS A 14 -3.58 -10.25 -2.96
C HIS A 14 -3.91 -10.84 -4.33
N ILE A 15 -4.56 -11.99 -4.31
CA ILE A 15 -5.04 -12.68 -5.50
C ILE A 15 -6.55 -12.61 -5.48
N VAL A 16 -7.13 -12.07 -6.55
CA VAL A 16 -8.56 -11.83 -6.65
C VAL A 16 -9.18 -12.71 -7.74
N GLY A 17 -10.30 -13.33 -7.42
CA GLY A 17 -11.09 -14.11 -8.35
C GLY A 17 -11.25 -15.59 -7.97
N PRO A 18 -12.04 -16.36 -8.75
CA PRO A 18 -12.44 -17.73 -8.41
C PRO A 18 -11.33 -18.77 -8.61
N HIS A 19 -10.28 -18.43 -9.34
CA HIS A 19 -9.26 -19.41 -9.75
C HIS A 19 -8.07 -19.42 -8.79
N LYS A 20 -7.55 -20.61 -8.54
CA LYS A 20 -6.24 -20.79 -7.88
C LYS A 20 -5.15 -20.25 -8.79
N TRP A 21 -4.26 -19.45 -8.23
CA TRP A 21 -3.13 -18.91 -8.97
C TRP A 21 -2.04 -19.98 -9.23
N ASN A 22 -1.25 -19.78 -10.30
CA ASN A 22 -0.17 -20.66 -10.64
C ASN A 22 1.09 -20.35 -9.80
N ARG A 23 1.43 -21.27 -8.90
CA ARG A 23 2.59 -21.13 -7.99
C ARG A 23 3.94 -21.36 -8.65
N LYS A 24 3.99 -22.00 -9.84
CA LYS A 24 5.26 -22.39 -10.49
C LYS A 24 6.21 -21.21 -10.72
N GLY A 25 5.69 -20.01 -11.03
CA GLY A 25 6.48 -18.80 -11.23
C GLY A 25 6.95 -18.12 -9.95
N ALA A 26 6.47 -18.51 -8.80
CA ALA A 26 6.87 -17.93 -7.51
C ALA A 26 8.19 -18.52 -6.98
N LEU A 27 8.59 -19.71 -7.44
CA LEU A 27 9.83 -20.41 -7.03
C LEU A 27 10.00 -20.44 -5.49
N MET A 28 8.95 -20.88 -4.79
CA MET A 28 8.86 -20.94 -3.32
C MET A 28 8.85 -19.58 -2.59
N THR A 29 8.89 -18.44 -3.29
CA THR A 29 8.83 -17.11 -2.66
C THR A 29 7.51 -16.91 -1.89
N GLU A 30 6.46 -17.62 -2.26
CA GLU A 30 5.18 -17.61 -1.53
C GLU A 30 5.28 -18.13 -0.08
N LEU A 31 6.36 -18.80 0.28
CA LEU A 31 6.62 -19.21 1.67
C LEU A 31 7.13 -18.06 2.55
N TYR A 32 7.66 -17.02 1.93
CA TYR A 32 8.22 -15.83 2.60
C TYR A 32 7.40 -14.56 2.37
N GLN A 33 6.39 -14.63 1.49
CA GLN A 33 5.52 -13.53 1.14
C GLN A 33 4.11 -13.79 1.68
N HIS A 34 3.51 -12.81 2.33
CA HIS A 34 2.11 -12.88 2.72
C HIS A 34 1.23 -12.83 1.47
N VAL A 35 0.64 -13.96 1.11
CA VAL A 35 -0.26 -14.10 -0.05
C VAL A 35 -1.66 -14.42 0.45
N GLU A 36 -2.61 -13.56 0.15
CA GLU A 36 -4.01 -13.69 0.51
C GLU A 36 -4.86 -13.86 -0.74
N HIS A 37 -5.93 -14.64 -0.65
CA HIS A 37 -6.90 -14.83 -1.73
C HIS A 37 -8.24 -14.23 -1.36
N HIS A 38 -8.80 -13.45 -2.28
CA HIS A 38 -10.12 -12.81 -2.13
C HIS A 38 -11.04 -13.26 -3.27
N PRO A 39 -12.28 -13.67 -2.95
CA PRO A 39 -13.26 -14.07 -3.97
C PRO A 39 -13.60 -12.94 -4.95
N SER A 40 -13.56 -11.69 -4.49
CA SER A 40 -13.89 -10.52 -5.30
C SER A 40 -13.02 -9.31 -4.97
N ILE A 41 -12.95 -8.37 -5.93
CA ILE A 41 -12.27 -7.08 -5.72
C ILE A 41 -12.93 -6.24 -4.62
N ALA A 42 -14.25 -6.35 -4.47
CA ALA A 42 -14.96 -5.61 -3.41
C ALA A 42 -14.53 -6.08 -2.02
N GLU A 43 -14.45 -7.40 -1.81
CA GLU A 43 -13.99 -7.96 -0.54
C GLU A 43 -12.53 -7.61 -0.24
N LEU A 44 -11.67 -7.59 -1.26
CA LEU A 44 -10.30 -7.12 -1.08
C LEU A 44 -10.26 -5.66 -0.61
N VAL A 45 -10.93 -4.75 -1.31
CA VAL A 45 -10.90 -3.32 -0.99
C VAL A 45 -11.54 -3.05 0.37
N GLU A 46 -12.64 -3.71 0.70
CA GLU A 46 -13.28 -3.63 2.03
C GLU A 46 -12.33 -4.12 3.13
N SER A 47 -11.71 -5.28 2.96
CA SER A 47 -10.74 -5.84 3.90
C SER A 47 -9.54 -4.90 4.09
N TRP A 48 -9.06 -4.27 3.00
CA TRP A 48 -7.98 -3.31 3.05
C TRP A 48 -8.36 -2.04 3.83
N HIS A 49 -9.55 -1.47 3.59
CA HIS A 49 -10.05 -0.33 4.35
C HIS A 49 -10.24 -0.66 5.84
N HIS A 50 -10.76 -1.84 6.17
CA HIS A 50 -10.86 -2.30 7.55
C HIS A 50 -9.49 -2.38 8.24
N ARG A 51 -8.47 -2.88 7.52
CA ARG A 51 -7.10 -2.96 8.04
C ARG A 51 -6.53 -1.57 8.31
N ILE A 52 -6.70 -0.61 7.38
CA ILE A 52 -6.27 0.78 7.56
C ILE A 52 -7.00 1.42 8.76
N ALA A 53 -8.31 1.25 8.86
CA ALA A 53 -9.08 1.77 9.99
C ALA A 53 -8.64 1.18 11.33
N GLY A 54 -8.32 -0.11 11.37
CA GLY A 54 -7.77 -0.78 12.55
C GLY A 54 -6.39 -0.26 12.95
N GLU A 55 -5.49 -0.05 11.97
CA GLU A 55 -4.18 0.55 12.21
C GLU A 55 -4.32 1.98 12.77
N ILE A 56 -5.24 2.80 12.23
CA ILE A 56 -5.53 4.15 12.74
C ILE A 56 -6.07 4.10 14.19
N ALA A 57 -7.00 3.19 14.47
CA ALA A 57 -7.57 3.04 15.81
C ALA A 57 -6.50 2.64 16.84
N TYR A 58 -5.59 1.74 16.45
CA TYR A 58 -4.46 1.34 17.27
C TYR A 58 -3.53 2.52 17.59
N GLU A 59 -3.12 3.30 16.59
CA GLU A 59 -2.23 4.46 16.80
C GLU A 59 -2.92 5.54 17.67
N ARG A 60 -4.23 5.76 17.51
CA ARG A 60 -5.00 6.67 18.37
C ARG A 60 -5.05 6.20 19.80
N ALA A 61 -5.27 4.91 20.05
CA ALA A 61 -5.28 4.35 21.40
C ALA A 61 -3.90 4.48 22.06
N LYS A 62 -2.84 4.23 21.29
CA LYS A 62 -1.45 4.37 21.74
C LYS A 62 -1.12 5.83 22.12
N ALA A 63 -1.46 6.79 21.26
CA ALA A 63 -1.28 8.22 21.53
C ALA A 63 -2.08 8.66 22.77
N GLY A 64 -3.32 8.18 22.90
CA GLY A 64 -4.15 8.47 24.07
C GLY A 64 -3.56 7.94 25.39
N ALA A 65 -3.01 6.73 25.38
CA ALA A 65 -2.34 6.17 26.55
C ALA A 65 -1.07 6.97 26.92
N ALA A 66 -0.27 7.35 25.91
CA ALA A 66 0.92 8.18 26.12
C ALA A 66 0.55 9.58 26.65
N ALA A 67 -0.56 10.18 26.19
CA ALA A 67 -1.02 11.48 26.66
C ALA A 67 -1.47 11.46 28.13
N VAL A 68 -2.17 10.41 28.56
CA VAL A 68 -2.53 10.23 29.97
C VAL A 68 -1.28 10.12 30.84
N HIS A 69 -0.31 9.30 30.43
CA HIS A 69 0.94 9.12 31.15
C HIS A 69 1.79 10.40 31.17
N ALA A 70 1.83 11.16 30.08
CA ALA A 70 2.53 12.44 30.01
C ALA A 70 1.96 13.46 31.00
N HIS A 71 0.65 13.43 31.26
CA HIS A 71 0.03 14.29 32.29
C HIS A 71 0.55 13.96 33.68
N ASP A 72 0.60 12.68 34.04
CA ASP A 72 1.08 12.24 35.37
C ASP A 72 2.57 12.57 35.57
N VAL A 73 3.39 12.29 34.55
CA VAL A 73 4.84 12.59 34.56
C VAL A 73 5.12 14.09 34.66
N ALA A 74 4.29 14.93 34.01
CA ALA A 74 4.43 16.39 34.09
C ALA A 74 4.19 16.91 35.51
N VAL A 75 3.29 16.28 36.28
CA VAL A 75 3.03 16.61 37.67
C VAL A 75 4.23 16.23 38.56
N ASP A 76 4.88 15.11 38.25
CA ASP A 76 6.06 14.61 38.99
C ASP A 76 7.36 15.35 38.64
N GLY A 77 7.37 16.16 37.57
CA GLY A 77 8.50 17.00 37.15
C GLY A 77 9.63 16.26 36.44
N ASP A 78 9.40 15.02 35.94
CA ASP A 78 10.38 14.30 35.11
C ASP A 78 10.32 14.78 33.64
N ASN A 79 11.01 15.87 33.38
CA ASN A 79 11.06 16.50 32.09
C ASN A 79 11.63 15.59 30.98
N LYS A 80 12.55 14.66 31.28
CA LYS A 80 13.12 13.77 30.30
C LYS A 80 12.07 12.78 29.79
N HIS A 81 11.40 12.12 30.70
CA HIS A 81 10.37 11.16 30.39
C HIS A 81 9.16 11.82 29.71
N LEU A 82 8.81 13.03 30.10
CA LEU A 82 7.79 13.83 29.43
C LEU A 82 8.11 14.07 27.96
N HIS A 83 9.36 14.44 27.60
CA HIS A 83 9.78 14.63 26.22
C HIS A 83 9.69 13.34 25.40
N GLU A 84 10.03 12.19 25.98
CA GLU A 84 9.91 10.89 25.30
C GLU A 84 8.46 10.56 24.97
N LEU A 85 7.53 10.79 25.90
CA LEU A 85 6.10 10.57 25.67
C LEU A 85 5.50 11.53 24.62
N LEU A 86 5.89 12.80 24.64
CA LEU A 86 5.45 13.76 23.62
C LEU A 86 5.95 13.36 22.22
N ALA A 87 7.20 12.92 22.11
CA ALA A 87 7.74 12.41 20.85
C ALA A 87 7.00 11.14 20.35
N GLU A 88 6.55 10.28 21.26
CA GLU A 88 5.73 9.13 20.93
C GLU A 88 4.36 9.55 20.38
N ILE A 89 3.71 10.54 21.00
CA ILE A 89 2.43 11.09 20.52
C ILE A 89 2.61 11.67 19.11
N ASP A 90 3.64 12.49 18.89
CA ASP A 90 3.93 13.09 17.58
C ASP A 90 4.17 12.00 16.49
N ALA A 91 4.86 10.92 16.86
CA ALA A 91 5.08 9.78 15.97
C ALA A 91 3.77 9.05 15.62
N CYS A 92 2.88 8.86 16.59
CA CYS A 92 1.55 8.28 16.35
C CYS A 92 0.71 9.19 15.43
N ASP A 93 0.71 10.50 15.66
CA ASP A 93 -0.02 11.47 14.83
C ASP A 93 0.51 11.51 13.40
N ALA A 94 1.82 11.47 13.22
CA ALA A 94 2.45 11.37 11.90
C ALA A 94 2.02 10.07 11.18
N ARG A 95 1.98 8.95 11.91
CA ARG A 95 1.54 7.67 11.38
C ARG A 95 0.06 7.66 11.01
N ILE A 96 -0.81 8.28 11.81
CA ILE A 96 -2.23 8.44 11.52
C ILE A 96 -2.43 9.24 10.23
N LYS A 97 -1.72 10.35 10.06
CA LYS A 97 -1.77 11.15 8.82
C LYS A 97 -1.34 10.34 7.59
N GLU A 98 -0.28 9.55 7.71
CA GLU A 98 0.18 8.66 6.65
C GLU A 98 -0.89 7.61 6.28
N LEU A 99 -1.54 7.00 7.27
CA LEU A 99 -2.61 6.02 7.06
C LEU A 99 -3.87 6.65 6.45
N GLN A 100 -4.23 7.87 6.84
CA GLN A 100 -5.35 8.61 6.26
C GLN A 100 -5.11 9.02 4.79
N ALA A 101 -3.86 9.16 4.39
CA ALA A 101 -3.47 9.41 3.01
C ALA A 101 -3.40 8.14 2.15
N ALA A 102 -3.69 6.96 2.73
CA ALA A 102 -3.66 5.68 2.02
C ALA A 102 -4.64 5.66 0.83
N ARG A 103 -4.24 5.04 -0.29
CA ARG A 103 -5.03 5.00 -1.54
C ARG A 103 -5.07 3.61 -2.15
N VAL A 104 -6.18 3.31 -2.80
CA VAL A 104 -6.33 2.21 -3.75
C VAL A 104 -6.03 2.78 -5.14
N ILE A 105 -4.99 2.29 -5.79
CA ILE A 105 -4.48 2.82 -7.06
C ILE A 105 -4.60 1.75 -8.14
N ALA A 106 -5.37 2.02 -9.16
CA ALA A 106 -5.50 1.16 -10.33
C ALA A 106 -4.43 1.51 -11.38
N LEU A 107 -3.80 0.48 -11.94
CA LEU A 107 -2.80 0.63 -13.01
C LEU A 107 -3.47 0.27 -14.35
N ASP A 108 -3.88 1.30 -15.12
CA ASP A 108 -4.52 1.10 -16.44
C ASP A 108 -4.37 2.36 -17.31
N ILE A 109 -4.46 2.18 -18.63
CA ILE A 109 -4.40 3.28 -19.61
C ILE A 109 -5.83 3.61 -20.05
N ILE A 110 -6.47 4.51 -19.31
CA ILE A 110 -7.82 4.98 -19.60
C ILE A 110 -7.87 6.51 -19.64
N PRO A 111 -8.89 7.12 -20.26
CA PRO A 111 -9.08 8.57 -20.22
C PRO A 111 -9.16 9.09 -18.78
N GLY A 112 -8.39 10.14 -18.48
CA GLY A 112 -8.33 10.75 -17.15
C GLY A 112 -7.32 10.13 -16.19
N ALA A 113 -6.67 9.01 -16.56
CA ALA A 113 -5.57 8.46 -15.76
C ALA A 113 -4.36 9.40 -15.71
N VAL A 114 -3.63 9.38 -14.60
CA VAL A 114 -2.44 10.21 -14.37
C VAL A 114 -1.19 9.44 -14.81
N PRO A 115 -0.24 10.05 -15.55
CA PRO A 115 1.02 9.41 -15.86
C PRO A 115 1.82 9.13 -14.57
N MET A 116 2.41 7.94 -14.48
CA MET A 116 3.14 7.50 -13.29
C MET A 116 4.30 8.43 -12.93
N GLU A 117 4.92 9.04 -13.93
CA GLU A 117 6.04 9.96 -13.79
C GLU A 117 5.65 11.26 -13.05
N ALA A 118 4.35 11.61 -13.07
CA ALA A 118 3.80 12.79 -12.40
C ALA A 118 3.01 12.44 -11.12
N TYR A 119 2.91 11.15 -10.77
CA TYR A 119 2.11 10.71 -9.63
C TYR A 119 2.94 10.60 -8.36
N ALA A 120 2.51 11.29 -7.30
CA ALA A 120 3.08 11.17 -5.97
C ALA A 120 2.42 10.00 -5.23
N PHE A 121 3.11 8.88 -5.13
CA PHE A 121 2.59 7.72 -4.43
C PHE A 121 2.47 7.99 -2.92
N PRO A 122 1.35 7.67 -2.28
CA PRO A 122 1.29 7.67 -0.81
C PRO A 122 2.16 6.53 -0.26
N LYS A 123 2.68 6.70 0.93
CA LYS A 123 3.49 5.64 1.59
C LYS A 123 2.71 4.35 1.79
N ARG A 124 1.41 4.45 2.01
CA ARG A 124 0.51 3.33 2.16
C ARG A 124 -0.44 3.27 0.96
N CYS A 125 -0.31 2.24 0.12
CA CYS A 125 -1.19 2.07 -1.04
C CYS A 125 -1.48 0.59 -1.32
N LEU A 126 -2.61 0.36 -1.98
CA LEU A 126 -3.00 -0.90 -2.59
C LEU A 126 -2.93 -0.72 -4.11
N LEU A 127 -1.99 -1.39 -4.78
CA LEU A 127 -1.85 -1.34 -6.23
C LEU A 127 -2.69 -2.44 -6.88
N LEU A 128 -3.59 -2.07 -7.79
CA LEU A 128 -4.43 -3.00 -8.55
C LEU A 128 -3.87 -3.20 -9.95
N PHE A 129 -3.66 -4.45 -10.33
CA PHE A 129 -3.21 -4.84 -11.66
C PHE A 129 -4.25 -5.74 -12.33
N GLY A 130 -4.52 -5.48 -13.59
CA GLY A 130 -5.44 -6.29 -14.40
C GLY A 130 -4.91 -7.68 -14.72
N ALA A 131 -5.82 -8.59 -15.07
CA ALA A 131 -5.47 -9.88 -15.65
C ALA A 131 -4.92 -9.69 -17.06
N GLU A 132 -4.06 -10.63 -17.51
CA GLU A 132 -3.60 -10.65 -18.90
C GLU A 132 -4.78 -10.86 -19.85
N GLY A 133 -4.92 -9.97 -20.83
CA GLY A 133 -5.99 -9.93 -21.79
C GLY A 133 -7.11 -8.93 -21.40
N PRO A 134 -8.00 -9.24 -20.45
CA PRO A 134 -9.13 -8.36 -20.13
C PRO A 134 -8.77 -7.07 -19.36
N GLY A 135 -7.56 -6.99 -18.75
CA GLY A 135 -7.19 -5.83 -17.94
C GLY A 135 -7.92 -5.76 -16.60
N LEU A 136 -8.14 -4.55 -16.07
CA LEU A 136 -8.95 -4.30 -14.89
C LEU A 136 -10.44 -4.27 -15.24
N SER A 137 -11.27 -4.81 -14.34
CA SER A 137 -12.72 -4.73 -14.49
C SER A 137 -13.21 -3.31 -14.17
N GLU A 138 -14.36 -2.91 -14.74
CA GLU A 138 -15.03 -1.65 -14.42
C GLU A 138 -15.26 -1.50 -12.91
N LYS A 139 -15.60 -2.60 -12.23
CA LYS A 139 -15.77 -2.61 -10.78
C LYS A 139 -14.45 -2.32 -10.04
N ALA A 140 -13.32 -2.82 -10.53
CA ALA A 140 -12.01 -2.53 -9.94
C ALA A 140 -11.62 -1.06 -10.14
N LEU A 141 -11.88 -0.50 -11.31
CA LEU A 141 -11.67 0.91 -11.62
C LEU A 141 -12.56 1.82 -10.76
N ALA A 142 -13.83 1.45 -10.57
CA ALA A 142 -14.78 2.20 -9.74
C ALA A 142 -14.46 2.18 -8.24
N LEU A 143 -13.70 1.19 -7.77
CA LEU A 143 -13.26 1.06 -6.37
C LEU A 143 -11.89 1.68 -6.11
N ALA A 144 -11.17 2.10 -7.15
CA ALA A 144 -9.91 2.78 -7.03
C ALA A 144 -10.12 4.27 -6.71
N ASP A 145 -9.27 4.80 -5.84
CA ASP A 145 -9.21 6.24 -5.56
C ASP A 145 -8.56 7.00 -6.71
N ASP A 146 -7.52 6.39 -7.32
CA ASP A 146 -6.76 6.98 -8.42
C ASP A 146 -6.50 5.92 -9.50
N VAL A 147 -6.41 6.38 -10.75
CA VAL A 147 -5.96 5.57 -11.88
C VAL A 147 -4.66 6.15 -12.42
N VAL A 148 -3.64 5.33 -12.46
CA VAL A 148 -2.29 5.71 -12.89
C VAL A 148 -1.87 4.83 -14.06
N TYR A 149 -1.18 5.39 -15.05
CA TYR A 149 -0.67 4.61 -16.16
C TYR A 149 0.85 4.76 -16.33
N ILE A 150 1.46 3.70 -16.84
CA ILE A 150 2.87 3.72 -17.26
C ILE A 150 2.93 4.27 -18.66
N SER A 151 3.66 5.37 -18.88
CA SER A 151 3.83 5.98 -20.20
C SER A 151 4.49 5.01 -21.16
N GLN A 152 3.89 4.82 -22.33
CA GLN A 152 4.35 3.92 -23.38
C GLN A 152 4.58 4.70 -24.66
N PHE A 153 5.77 4.60 -25.22
CA PHE A 153 6.19 5.35 -26.40
C PHE A 153 6.30 4.50 -27.67
N GLY A 154 6.00 3.21 -27.54
CA GLY A 154 6.00 2.26 -28.64
C GLY A 154 4.61 2.07 -29.27
N SER A 155 4.52 1.13 -30.22
CA SER A 155 3.27 0.80 -30.92
C SER A 155 2.37 -0.18 -30.16
N VAL A 156 2.87 -0.85 -29.13
CA VAL A 156 2.09 -1.77 -28.30
C VAL A 156 1.19 -0.99 -27.34
N ARG A 157 -0.02 -1.53 -27.11
CA ARG A 157 -1.02 -0.86 -26.25
C ARG A 157 -0.98 -1.28 -24.79
N SER A 158 -0.22 -2.31 -24.46
CA SER A 158 -0.10 -2.83 -23.10
C SER A 158 1.22 -3.55 -22.91
N ILE A 159 1.69 -3.59 -21.67
CA ILE A 159 2.83 -4.39 -21.23
C ILE A 159 2.34 -5.54 -20.34
N ASN A 160 3.17 -6.57 -20.19
CA ASN A 160 2.87 -7.69 -19.30
C ASN A 160 2.58 -7.22 -17.88
N ALA A 161 1.54 -7.77 -17.25
CA ALA A 161 1.10 -7.36 -15.90
C ALA A 161 2.20 -7.51 -14.83
N GLY A 162 3.08 -8.50 -14.95
CA GLY A 162 4.23 -8.67 -14.06
C GLY A 162 5.28 -7.58 -14.24
N ALA A 163 5.50 -7.13 -15.50
CA ALA A 163 6.38 -6.00 -15.80
C ALA A 163 5.77 -4.68 -15.29
N ALA A 164 4.48 -4.44 -15.53
CA ALA A 164 3.77 -3.28 -14.98
C ALA A 164 3.88 -3.21 -13.47
N ALA A 165 3.70 -4.35 -12.79
CA ALA A 165 3.84 -4.43 -11.34
C ALA A 165 5.27 -4.09 -10.87
N ALA A 166 6.30 -4.56 -11.60
CA ALA A 166 7.69 -4.24 -11.27
C ALA A 166 7.96 -2.74 -11.40
N VAL A 167 7.51 -2.12 -12.48
CA VAL A 167 7.69 -0.67 -12.73
C VAL A 167 6.97 0.15 -11.66
N ALA A 168 5.71 -0.17 -11.33
CA ALA A 168 4.95 0.57 -10.34
C ALA A 168 5.53 0.44 -8.92
N MET A 169 5.96 -0.76 -8.51
CA MET A 169 6.61 -0.96 -7.21
C MET A 169 7.97 -0.26 -7.15
N HIS A 170 8.72 -0.26 -8.25
CA HIS A 170 9.98 0.47 -8.32
C HIS A 170 9.76 1.98 -8.24
N ALA A 171 8.74 2.53 -8.92
CA ALA A 171 8.39 3.95 -8.85
C ALA A 171 8.01 4.37 -7.41
N TRP A 172 7.28 3.52 -6.68
CA TRP A 172 7.02 3.74 -5.27
C TRP A 172 8.30 3.75 -4.43
N ILE A 173 9.21 2.77 -4.63
CA ILE A 173 10.49 2.69 -3.92
C ILE A 173 11.35 3.93 -4.20
N ALA A 174 11.43 4.37 -5.45
CA ALA A 174 12.20 5.56 -5.83
C ALA A 174 11.74 6.83 -5.08
N GLN A 175 10.49 6.89 -4.65
CA GLN A 175 9.96 8.02 -3.90
C GLN A 175 10.10 7.87 -2.37
N HIS A 176 10.16 6.64 -1.85
CA HIS A 176 10.03 6.39 -0.40
C HIS A 176 11.17 5.63 0.24
N ALA A 177 11.94 4.86 -0.53
CA ALA A 177 13.08 4.17 0.04
C ALA A 177 14.21 5.17 0.32
N VAL A 178 14.63 5.23 1.58
CA VAL A 178 15.90 5.83 1.93
C VAL A 178 16.96 4.85 1.44
N SER A 179 17.76 5.24 0.46
CA SER A 179 18.88 4.44 -0.01
C SER A 179 19.84 4.20 1.16
N GLY A 180 19.71 3.01 1.74
CA GLY A 180 20.65 2.45 2.69
C GLY A 180 21.57 1.48 1.96
N VAL A 181 22.53 2.01 1.23
CA VAL A 181 23.71 1.28 0.76
C VAL A 181 24.93 2.13 1.12
#